data_3a11a345fba8017788dfa2ce89ab89fe
#
_entry.id   3a11a345fba8017788dfa2ce89ab89fe
#
_cell.length_a   1.000
_cell.length_b   1.000
_cell.length_c   1.000
_cell.angle_alpha   90.00
_cell.angle_beta   90.00
_cell.angle_gamma   90.00
#
_symmetry.space_group_name_H-M   'P 1'
#
loop_
_entity.id
_entity.type
_entity.pdbx_description
1 polymer ?
#
loop_
_entity_poly.entity_id
_entity_poly.type
_entity_poly.pdbx_seq_one_letter_code
_entity_poly.pdbx_strand_id
1 'polypeptide(L)'
;AEDRQQVHRALELVGAAHLANRDFNCVSDGQRQRILLARAVCQQPQVLLLDEPTSFLDVKGKIELLTILQKLAHEQQLAVIVTLHELDMAQKIADAVVCVSPHGVSAPMSRAQAFARENIKALYGLTEEQYSAVFGPPKPEKPQFEHYVRSGQKLLRCGYTTGTCAALAAAGAARLLLTGTAPETVALRTPKGIVVEVAPLFCRTVAEGAECAIEKDGGDDVDVTTGLPVTATVTLLPGTPEIR
;
A
#
# COMPACT_ATOMS: atom_id res chain seq x y z
N ALA A 1 8.09 21.04 -38.42
CA ALA A 1 6.72 20.52 -38.13
C ALA A 1 6.79 19.39 -37.11
N GLU A 2 7.71 18.46 -37.27
CA GLU A 2 7.90 17.28 -36.40
C GLU A 2 8.25 17.66 -34.96
N ASP A 3 9.20 18.56 -34.74
CA ASP A 3 9.60 19.06 -33.42
C ASP A 3 8.44 19.69 -32.65
N ARG A 4 7.57 20.46 -33.31
CA ARG A 4 6.41 21.06 -32.64
C ARG A 4 5.38 20.02 -32.22
N GLN A 5 5.20 18.98 -33.01
CA GLN A 5 4.31 17.88 -32.70
C GLN A 5 4.84 17.08 -31.51
N GLN A 6 6.15 16.85 -31.45
CA GLN A 6 6.80 16.16 -30.33
C GLN A 6 6.71 16.96 -29.02
N VAL A 7 6.93 18.28 -29.08
CA VAL A 7 6.73 19.17 -27.91
C VAL A 7 5.29 19.11 -27.41
N HIS A 8 4.31 19.19 -28.34
CA HIS A 8 2.89 19.14 -27.98
C HIS A 8 2.55 17.82 -27.31
N ARG A 9 3.00 16.70 -27.87
CA ARG A 9 2.79 15.35 -27.29
C ARG A 9 3.42 15.22 -25.91
N ALA A 10 4.63 15.76 -25.69
CA ALA A 10 5.27 15.73 -24.38
C ALA A 10 4.49 16.57 -23.35
N LEU A 11 3.97 17.73 -23.75
CA LEU A 11 3.12 18.55 -22.88
C LEU A 11 1.77 17.87 -22.53
N GLU A 12 1.18 17.15 -23.47
CA GLU A 12 -0.04 16.36 -23.23
C GLU A 12 0.21 15.24 -22.22
N LEU A 13 1.32 14.49 -22.36
CA LEU A 13 1.70 13.40 -21.46
C LEU A 13 1.80 13.85 -19.99
N VAL A 14 2.25 15.08 -19.76
CA VAL A 14 2.38 15.63 -18.40
C VAL A 14 1.21 16.52 -17.98
N GLY A 15 0.14 16.60 -18.78
CA GLY A 15 -1.04 17.42 -18.49
C GLY A 15 -0.78 18.93 -18.53
N ALA A 16 0.23 19.39 -19.31
CA ALA A 16 0.63 20.79 -19.40
C ALA A 16 0.37 21.43 -20.78
N ALA A 17 -0.42 20.80 -21.67
CA ALA A 17 -0.71 21.31 -23.01
C ALA A 17 -1.30 22.73 -23.02
N HIS A 18 -2.15 23.05 -22.02
CA HIS A 18 -2.75 24.37 -21.86
C HIS A 18 -1.75 25.49 -21.53
N LEU A 19 -0.52 25.14 -21.20
CA LEU A 19 0.58 26.07 -20.86
C LEU A 19 1.50 26.37 -22.04
N ALA A 20 1.31 25.73 -23.20
CA ALA A 20 2.22 25.80 -24.35
C ALA A 20 2.59 27.21 -24.81
N ASN A 21 1.67 28.17 -24.64
CA ASN A 21 1.89 29.57 -25.04
C ASN A 21 2.00 30.52 -23.83
N ARG A 22 2.18 30.00 -22.62
CA ARG A 22 2.37 30.85 -21.42
C ARG A 22 3.86 31.15 -21.20
N ASP A 23 4.12 32.35 -20.69
CA ASP A 23 5.46 32.69 -20.22
C ASP A 23 5.82 31.81 -19.02
N PHE A 24 6.98 31.17 -19.10
CA PHE A 24 7.50 30.28 -18.06
C PHE A 24 7.65 30.97 -16.69
N ASN A 25 7.91 32.28 -16.68
CA ASN A 25 8.00 33.05 -15.44
C ASN A 25 6.65 33.37 -14.81
N CYS A 26 5.55 33.15 -15.55
CA CYS A 26 4.18 33.45 -15.11
C CYS A 26 3.38 32.20 -14.75
N VAL A 27 4.03 31.06 -14.54
CA VAL A 27 3.38 29.80 -14.13
C VAL A 27 3.70 29.47 -12.67
N SER A 28 2.80 28.70 -12.02
CA SER A 28 3.02 28.22 -10.65
C SER A 28 4.17 27.19 -10.59
N ASP A 29 4.71 26.92 -9.39
CA ASP A 29 5.81 25.96 -9.22
C ASP A 29 5.42 24.56 -9.69
N GLY A 30 4.20 24.09 -9.42
CA GLY A 30 3.70 22.81 -9.93
C GLY A 30 3.57 22.78 -11.46
N GLN A 31 3.15 23.89 -12.08
CA GLN A 31 3.10 24.01 -13.53
C GLN A 31 4.51 24.05 -14.12
N ARG A 32 5.45 24.73 -13.46
CA ARG A 32 6.86 24.78 -13.85
C ARG A 32 7.49 23.41 -13.84
N GLN A 33 7.27 22.61 -12.77
CA GLN A 33 7.75 21.24 -12.67
C GLN A 33 7.23 20.36 -13.81
N ARG A 34 5.94 20.48 -14.17
CA ARG A 34 5.37 19.74 -15.32
C ARG A 34 6.00 20.16 -16.65
N ILE A 35 6.25 21.45 -16.86
CA ILE A 35 6.92 21.93 -18.08
C ILE A 35 8.36 21.39 -18.17
N LEU A 36 9.10 21.37 -17.05
CA LEU A 36 10.44 20.80 -16.99
C LEU A 36 10.42 19.29 -17.26
N LEU A 37 9.43 18.59 -16.71
CA LEU A 37 9.22 17.17 -17.01
C LEU A 37 8.88 16.94 -18.49
N ALA A 38 7.99 17.77 -19.08
CA ALA A 38 7.69 17.71 -20.52
C ALA A 38 8.95 17.90 -21.38
N ARG A 39 9.81 18.84 -21.00
CA ARG A 39 11.10 19.06 -21.68
C ARG A 39 11.99 17.81 -21.63
N ALA A 40 12.06 17.14 -20.49
CA ALA A 40 12.83 15.90 -20.35
C ALA A 40 12.23 14.76 -21.19
N VAL A 41 10.91 14.56 -21.13
CA VAL A 41 10.19 13.53 -21.90
C VAL A 41 10.26 13.79 -23.40
N CYS A 42 10.29 15.06 -23.84
CA CYS A 42 10.43 15.46 -25.23
C CYS A 42 11.74 14.94 -25.88
N GLN A 43 12.76 14.67 -25.08
CA GLN A 43 14.02 14.09 -25.55
C GLN A 43 13.94 12.58 -25.79
N GLN A 44 12.77 11.96 -25.55
CA GLN A 44 12.55 10.51 -25.67
C GLN A 44 13.60 9.66 -24.92
N PRO A 45 13.86 9.96 -23.64
CA PRO A 45 14.86 9.24 -22.87
C PRO A 45 14.41 7.80 -22.62
N GLN A 46 15.38 6.90 -22.44
CA GLN A 46 15.12 5.55 -21.90
C GLN A 46 15.05 5.55 -20.36
N VAL A 47 15.77 6.47 -19.74
CA VAL A 47 15.84 6.63 -18.29
C VAL A 47 15.61 8.08 -17.92
N LEU A 48 14.73 8.33 -16.97
CA LEU A 48 14.45 9.63 -16.40
C LEU A 48 14.96 9.66 -14.96
N LEU A 49 15.87 10.59 -14.67
CA LEU A 49 16.40 10.80 -13.33
C LEU A 49 15.90 12.14 -12.79
N LEU A 50 15.24 12.09 -11.63
CA LEU A 50 14.64 13.26 -10.98
C LEU A 50 15.14 13.35 -9.53
N ASP A 51 15.72 14.49 -9.22
CA ASP A 51 16.19 14.79 -7.87
C ASP A 51 15.17 15.66 -7.14
N GLU A 52 14.56 15.12 -6.06
CA GLU A 52 13.55 15.77 -5.22
C GLU A 52 12.45 16.53 -6.00
N PRO A 53 11.78 15.93 -6.98
CA PRO A 53 10.87 16.66 -7.86
C PRO A 53 9.60 17.13 -7.14
N THR A 54 9.35 16.67 -5.93
CA THR A 54 8.21 17.05 -5.09
C THR A 54 8.50 18.23 -4.16
N SER A 55 9.76 18.67 -4.08
CA SER A 55 10.16 19.83 -3.26
C SER A 55 9.41 21.09 -3.72
N PHE A 56 8.95 21.89 -2.76
CA PHE A 56 8.18 23.13 -2.98
C PHE A 56 6.78 22.96 -3.57
N LEU A 57 6.28 21.72 -3.72
CA LEU A 57 4.91 21.47 -4.14
C LEU A 57 3.98 21.30 -2.94
N ASP A 58 2.75 21.77 -3.07
CA ASP A 58 1.67 21.44 -2.15
C ASP A 58 1.27 19.96 -2.28
N VAL A 59 0.46 19.45 -1.37
CA VAL A 59 0.05 18.03 -1.36
C VAL A 59 -0.60 17.62 -2.68
N LYS A 60 -1.43 18.50 -3.27
CA LYS A 60 -2.09 18.22 -4.54
C LYS A 60 -1.08 18.12 -5.67
N GLY A 61 -0.16 19.07 -5.77
CA GLY A 61 0.90 19.09 -6.78
C GLY A 61 1.82 17.87 -6.70
N LYS A 62 2.17 17.42 -5.48
CA LYS A 62 2.93 16.20 -5.25
C LYS A 62 2.21 14.97 -5.81
N ILE A 63 0.93 14.79 -5.45
CA ILE A 63 0.13 13.64 -5.91
C ILE A 63 0.02 13.65 -7.43
N GLU A 64 -0.28 14.80 -8.04
CA GLU A 64 -0.41 14.93 -9.48
C GLU A 64 0.91 14.60 -10.21
N LEU A 65 2.04 15.12 -9.72
CA LEU A 65 3.36 14.83 -10.31
C LEU A 65 3.70 13.35 -10.22
N LEU A 66 3.55 12.74 -9.05
CA LEU A 66 3.84 11.33 -8.82
C LEU A 66 2.94 10.42 -9.66
N THR A 67 1.68 10.78 -9.85
CA THR A 67 0.76 10.05 -10.75
C THR A 67 1.22 10.12 -12.20
N ILE A 68 1.73 11.28 -12.65
CA ILE A 68 2.32 11.41 -13.99
C ILE A 68 3.54 10.52 -14.13
N LEU A 69 4.44 10.50 -13.14
CA LEU A 69 5.64 9.65 -13.18
C LEU A 69 5.30 8.16 -13.24
N GLN A 70 4.30 7.70 -12.50
CA GLN A 70 3.81 6.33 -12.59
C GLN A 70 3.27 6.00 -13.98
N LYS A 71 2.48 6.88 -14.58
CA LYS A 71 2.00 6.70 -15.97
C LYS A 71 3.14 6.63 -16.97
N LEU A 72 4.13 7.49 -16.85
CA LEU A 72 5.32 7.46 -17.73
C LEU A 72 6.07 6.13 -17.57
N ALA A 73 6.23 5.63 -16.35
CA ALA A 73 6.90 4.36 -16.11
C ALA A 73 6.13 3.16 -16.68
N HIS A 74 4.84 3.05 -16.38
CA HIS A 74 4.05 1.85 -16.71
C HIS A 74 3.47 1.87 -18.12
N GLU A 75 2.97 3.04 -18.60
CA GLU A 75 2.33 3.13 -19.91
C GLU A 75 3.31 3.43 -21.04
N GLN A 76 4.38 4.23 -20.75
CA GLN A 76 5.38 4.58 -21.75
C GLN A 76 6.66 3.74 -21.64
N GLN A 77 6.71 2.77 -20.71
CA GLN A 77 7.87 1.90 -20.48
C GLN A 77 9.16 2.69 -20.23
N LEU A 78 9.04 3.84 -19.57
CA LEU A 78 10.17 4.70 -19.23
C LEU A 78 10.73 4.26 -17.87
N ALA A 79 12.03 4.00 -17.78
CA ALA A 79 12.67 3.77 -16.48
C ALA A 79 12.74 5.11 -15.71
N VAL A 80 12.06 5.20 -14.56
CA VAL A 80 12.02 6.42 -13.74
C VAL A 80 12.75 6.17 -12.43
N ILE A 81 13.77 6.98 -12.17
CA ILE A 81 14.49 7.01 -10.90
C ILE A 81 14.21 8.36 -10.25
N VAL A 82 13.70 8.35 -9.03
CA VAL A 82 13.33 9.57 -8.31
C VAL A 82 13.82 9.52 -6.87
N THR A 83 14.42 10.61 -6.38
CA THR A 83 14.74 10.78 -4.96
C THR A 83 13.54 11.41 -4.26
N LEU A 84 13.16 10.86 -3.10
CA LEU A 84 12.04 11.33 -2.31
C LEU A 84 12.42 11.31 -0.82
N HIS A 85 11.99 12.31 -0.08
CA HIS A 85 12.10 12.36 1.38
C HIS A 85 10.81 11.90 2.09
N GLU A 86 9.68 11.95 1.38
CA GLU A 86 8.37 11.56 1.91
C GLU A 86 8.18 10.05 1.84
N LEU A 87 8.38 9.37 2.97
CA LEU A 87 8.29 7.90 3.07
C LEU A 87 6.92 7.35 2.65
N ASP A 88 5.84 8.02 3.05
CA ASP A 88 4.47 7.61 2.73
C ASP A 88 4.18 7.67 1.22
N MET A 89 4.72 8.68 0.53
CA MET A 89 4.60 8.80 -0.92
C MET A 89 5.47 7.76 -1.62
N ALA A 90 6.74 7.61 -1.22
CA ALA A 90 7.63 6.60 -1.78
C ALA A 90 7.05 5.19 -1.63
N GLN A 91 6.46 4.87 -0.46
CA GLN A 91 5.83 3.59 -0.21
C GLN A 91 4.64 3.30 -1.16
N LYS A 92 3.91 4.33 -1.59
CA LYS A 92 2.74 4.16 -2.45
C LYS A 92 3.09 3.98 -3.93
N ILE A 93 4.17 4.62 -4.39
CA ILE A 93 4.44 4.72 -5.84
C ILE A 93 5.60 3.86 -6.34
N ALA A 94 6.58 3.52 -5.48
CA ALA A 94 7.78 2.83 -5.92
C ALA A 94 7.51 1.36 -6.28
N ASP A 95 8.07 0.87 -7.37
CA ASP A 95 8.12 -0.56 -7.71
C ASP A 95 9.31 -1.23 -7.01
N ALA A 96 10.44 -0.53 -6.94
CA ALA A 96 11.64 -0.91 -6.21
C ALA A 96 12.21 0.31 -5.48
N VAL A 97 12.93 0.07 -4.39
CA VAL A 97 13.51 1.11 -3.54
C VAL A 97 15.00 0.86 -3.35
N VAL A 98 15.78 1.93 -3.44
CA VAL A 98 17.19 1.96 -3.06
C VAL A 98 17.33 2.97 -1.92
N CYS A 99 17.87 2.52 -0.79
CA CYS A 99 18.14 3.40 0.35
C CYS A 99 19.56 3.96 0.26
N VAL A 100 19.69 5.27 0.43
CA VAL A 100 20.96 5.98 0.49
C VAL A 100 21.15 6.51 1.90
N SER A 101 22.27 6.15 2.53
CA SER A 101 22.62 6.56 3.88
C SER A 101 24.08 7.00 3.95
N PRO A 102 24.53 7.64 5.05
CA PRO A 102 25.96 7.94 5.25
C PRO A 102 26.87 6.69 5.20
N HIS A 103 26.30 5.51 5.41
CA HIS A 103 27.04 4.24 5.43
C HIS A 103 27.10 3.56 4.06
N GLY A 104 26.40 4.07 3.04
CA GLY A 104 26.41 3.54 1.68
C GLY A 104 25.03 3.50 1.03
N VAL A 105 25.00 2.80 -0.10
CA VAL A 105 23.82 2.62 -0.94
C VAL A 105 23.40 1.15 -0.88
N SER A 106 22.12 0.89 -0.62
CA SER A 106 21.59 -0.49 -0.57
C SER A 106 21.47 -1.09 -1.98
N ALA A 107 21.40 -2.41 -2.07
CA ALA A 107 20.86 -3.06 -3.26
C ALA A 107 19.38 -2.66 -3.45
N PRO A 108 18.85 -2.70 -4.69
CA PRO A 108 17.41 -2.55 -4.92
C PRO A 108 16.61 -3.60 -4.16
N MET A 109 15.55 -3.18 -3.49
CA MET A 109 14.69 -4.05 -2.68
C MET A 109 13.21 -3.74 -2.96
N SER A 110 12.34 -4.69 -2.63
CA SER A 110 10.90 -4.47 -2.73
C SER A 110 10.42 -3.40 -1.74
N ARG A 111 9.25 -2.81 -2.02
CA ARG A 111 8.60 -1.88 -1.08
C ARG A 111 8.46 -2.46 0.32
N ALA A 112 7.97 -3.70 0.42
CA ALA A 112 7.76 -4.35 1.71
C ALA A 112 9.06 -4.44 2.53
N GLN A 113 10.17 -4.76 1.89
CA GLN A 113 11.48 -4.81 2.52
C GLN A 113 11.98 -3.42 2.91
N ALA A 114 11.95 -2.46 1.96
CA ALA A 114 12.48 -1.12 2.21
C ALA A 114 11.77 -0.39 3.37
N PHE A 115 10.43 -0.55 3.45
CA PHE A 115 9.62 0.10 4.48
C PHE A 115 9.36 -0.80 5.70
N ALA A 116 10.05 -1.94 5.80
CA ALA A 116 10.07 -2.73 7.03
C ALA A 116 10.66 -1.91 8.19
N ARG A 117 10.11 -2.11 9.39
CA ARG A 117 10.50 -1.40 10.61
C ARG A 117 12.02 -1.32 10.80
N GLU A 118 12.69 -2.46 10.66
CA GLU A 118 14.13 -2.56 10.87
C GLU A 118 14.93 -1.74 9.85
N ASN A 119 14.50 -1.73 8.59
CA ASN A 119 15.17 -0.96 7.55
C ASN A 119 14.97 0.56 7.74
N ILE A 120 13.77 1.01 8.11
CA ILE A 120 13.52 2.42 8.42
C ILE A 120 14.32 2.86 9.64
N LYS A 121 14.38 2.04 10.71
CA LYS A 121 15.20 2.34 11.88
C LYS A 121 16.68 2.44 11.51
N ALA A 122 17.18 1.50 10.72
CA ALA A 122 18.58 1.50 10.28
C ALA A 122 18.90 2.70 9.38
N LEU A 123 18.01 3.05 8.45
CA LEU A 123 18.18 4.17 7.52
C LEU A 123 18.32 5.51 8.23
N TYR A 124 17.49 5.74 9.26
CA TYR A 124 17.45 7.00 10.00
C TYR A 124 18.19 6.95 11.34
N GLY A 125 18.79 5.83 11.71
CA GLY A 125 19.47 5.65 13.00
C GLY A 125 18.54 5.79 14.20
N LEU A 126 17.26 5.36 14.07
CA LEU A 126 16.24 5.53 15.11
C LEU A 126 16.35 4.43 16.18
N THR A 127 16.19 4.82 17.44
CA THR A 127 15.94 3.86 18.52
C THR A 127 14.52 3.28 18.41
N GLU A 128 14.27 2.20 19.16
CA GLU A 128 12.95 1.59 19.23
C GLU A 128 11.87 2.55 19.76
N GLU A 129 12.24 3.34 20.75
CA GLU A 129 11.36 4.36 21.37
C GLU A 129 11.03 5.50 20.39
N GLN A 130 12.06 5.99 19.67
CA GLN A 130 11.88 7.04 18.66
C GLN A 130 10.99 6.58 17.52
N TYR A 131 11.23 5.37 17.02
CA TYR A 131 10.38 4.80 15.97
C TYR A 131 8.94 4.64 16.45
N SER A 132 8.75 4.06 17.65
CA SER A 132 7.42 3.82 18.22
C SER A 132 6.65 5.10 18.52
N ALA A 133 7.32 6.18 18.88
CA ALA A 133 6.69 7.48 19.10
C ALA A 133 6.06 8.07 17.82
N VAL A 134 6.65 7.82 16.65
CA VAL A 134 6.19 8.36 15.35
C VAL A 134 5.29 7.38 14.60
N PHE A 135 5.68 6.12 14.53
CA PHE A 135 5.03 5.10 13.71
C PHE A 135 4.16 4.11 14.52
N GLY A 136 4.12 4.28 15.83
CA GLY A 136 3.44 3.39 16.77
C GLY A 136 4.31 2.21 17.22
N PRO A 137 3.88 1.54 18.30
CA PRO A 137 4.56 0.35 18.80
C PRO A 137 4.58 -0.75 17.73
N PRO A 138 5.50 -1.74 17.84
CA PRO A 138 5.48 -2.89 16.95
C PRO A 138 4.07 -3.48 16.97
N LYS A 139 3.48 -3.62 15.80
CA LYS A 139 2.26 -4.41 15.71
C LYS A 139 2.63 -5.81 16.20
N PRO A 140 1.90 -6.39 17.17
CA PRO A 140 2.14 -7.77 17.54
C PRO A 140 2.16 -8.59 16.25
N GLU A 141 3.15 -9.47 16.11
CA GLU A 141 3.21 -10.37 14.95
C GLU A 141 1.88 -11.08 14.89
N LYS A 142 1.09 -10.75 13.88
CA LYS A 142 -0.17 -11.44 13.67
C LYS A 142 0.18 -12.91 13.45
N PRO A 143 -0.47 -13.85 14.12
CA PRO A 143 -0.27 -15.27 13.81
C PRO A 143 -0.51 -15.45 12.30
N GLN A 144 0.55 -15.77 11.58
CA GLN A 144 0.45 -16.03 10.15
C GLN A 144 -0.08 -17.45 9.98
N PHE A 145 -1.06 -17.61 9.11
CA PHE A 145 -1.55 -18.93 8.75
C PHE A 145 -0.49 -19.65 7.91
N GLU A 146 0.20 -20.61 8.53
CA GLU A 146 1.24 -21.41 7.91
C GLU A 146 0.70 -22.79 7.53
N HIS A 147 0.10 -22.89 6.37
CA HIS A 147 -0.29 -24.16 5.78
C HIS A 147 0.23 -24.23 4.35
N TYR A 148 0.97 -25.28 4.04
CA TYR A 148 1.63 -25.43 2.75
C TYR A 148 1.14 -26.69 2.03
N VAL A 149 0.97 -26.57 0.70
CA VAL A 149 0.65 -27.70 -0.18
C VAL A 149 1.70 -27.82 -1.29
N ARG A 150 2.00 -29.05 -1.70
CA ARG A 150 2.86 -29.30 -2.86
C ARG A 150 2.04 -29.20 -4.15
N SER A 151 2.52 -28.36 -5.06
CA SER A 151 2.03 -28.30 -6.45
C SER A 151 3.21 -28.53 -7.39
N GLY A 152 3.35 -29.77 -7.86
CA GLY A 152 4.53 -30.23 -8.62
C GLY A 152 5.81 -30.16 -7.76
N GLN A 153 6.81 -29.40 -8.20
CA GLN A 153 8.07 -29.20 -7.48
C GLN A 153 8.05 -28.00 -6.52
N LYS A 154 6.97 -27.21 -6.50
CA LYS A 154 6.85 -26.03 -5.66
C LYS A 154 6.04 -26.32 -4.41
N LEU A 155 6.48 -25.76 -3.29
CA LEU A 155 5.75 -25.71 -2.04
C LEU A 155 5.03 -24.34 -2.01
N LEU A 156 3.70 -24.35 -1.99
CA LEU A 156 2.88 -23.14 -2.02
C LEU A 156 2.22 -22.94 -0.65
N ARG A 157 2.29 -21.71 -0.13
CA ARG A 157 1.56 -21.32 1.07
C ARG A 157 0.09 -21.14 0.75
N CYS A 158 -0.77 -21.82 1.48
CA CYS A 158 -2.22 -21.67 1.35
C CYS A 158 -2.68 -20.37 2.02
N GLY A 159 -3.62 -19.70 1.37
CA GLY A 159 -4.46 -18.70 2.00
C GLY A 159 -5.75 -19.31 2.55
N TYR A 160 -6.67 -18.46 3.00
CA TYR A 160 -8.00 -18.86 3.44
C TYR A 160 -9.08 -18.12 2.64
N THR A 161 -10.22 -18.78 2.44
CA THR A 161 -11.30 -18.27 1.58
C THR A 161 -12.03 -17.09 2.24
N THR A 162 -12.73 -16.28 1.43
CA THR A 162 -13.59 -15.19 1.92
C THR A 162 -14.64 -15.72 2.91
N GLY A 163 -15.19 -16.92 2.70
CA GLY A 163 -16.10 -17.58 3.63
C GLY A 163 -15.45 -17.88 4.98
N THR A 164 -14.17 -18.30 5.00
CA THR A 164 -13.40 -18.48 6.24
C THR A 164 -13.20 -17.14 6.96
N CYS A 165 -12.89 -16.06 6.22
CA CYS A 165 -12.77 -14.71 6.79
C CYS A 165 -14.10 -14.26 7.42
N ALA A 166 -15.21 -14.44 6.72
CA ALA A 166 -16.54 -14.07 7.21
C ALA A 166 -16.92 -14.83 8.49
N ALA A 167 -16.63 -16.13 8.53
CA ALA A 167 -16.88 -16.96 9.72
C ALA A 167 -16.01 -16.53 10.91
N LEU A 168 -14.73 -16.23 10.69
CA LEU A 168 -13.82 -15.71 11.71
C LEU A 168 -14.28 -14.33 12.21
N ALA A 169 -14.68 -13.44 11.30
CA ALA A 169 -15.19 -12.11 11.64
C ALA A 169 -16.47 -12.22 12.48
N ALA A 170 -17.42 -13.11 12.10
CA ALA A 170 -18.63 -13.35 12.85
C ALA A 170 -18.34 -13.92 14.24
N ALA A 171 -17.40 -14.86 14.36
CA ALA A 171 -16.99 -15.41 15.65
C ALA A 171 -16.36 -14.34 16.56
N GLY A 172 -15.51 -13.46 16.00
CA GLY A 172 -14.92 -12.32 16.72
C GLY A 172 -15.96 -11.33 17.22
N ALA A 173 -16.90 -10.94 16.36
CA ALA A 173 -18.02 -10.06 16.72
C ALA A 173 -18.92 -10.68 17.79
N ALA A 174 -19.29 -11.97 17.66
CA ALA A 174 -20.08 -12.68 18.63
C ALA A 174 -19.40 -12.76 20.00
N ARG A 175 -18.08 -13.04 20.03
CA ARG A 175 -17.29 -13.06 21.27
C ARG A 175 -17.30 -11.71 21.96
N LEU A 176 -17.04 -10.61 21.21
CA LEU A 176 -17.11 -9.26 21.76
C LEU A 176 -18.50 -8.97 22.33
N LEU A 177 -19.57 -9.30 21.59
CA LEU A 177 -20.94 -9.05 22.00
C LEU A 177 -21.32 -9.81 23.28
N LEU A 178 -20.86 -11.06 23.44
CA LEU A 178 -21.19 -11.92 24.58
C LEU A 178 -20.31 -11.67 25.83
N THR A 179 -19.04 -11.29 25.64
CA THR A 179 -18.07 -11.13 26.72
C THR A 179 -17.75 -9.69 27.08
N GLY A 180 -18.12 -8.73 26.23
CA GLY A 180 -17.75 -7.33 26.37
C GLY A 180 -16.26 -7.04 26.08
N THR A 181 -15.46 -8.04 25.68
CA THR A 181 -14.02 -7.90 25.46
C THR A 181 -13.67 -8.32 24.04
N ALA A 182 -12.97 -7.44 23.31
CA ALA A 182 -12.50 -7.74 21.97
C ALA A 182 -11.42 -8.85 22.03
N PRO A 183 -11.54 -9.91 21.20
CA PRO A 183 -10.57 -10.98 21.18
C PRO A 183 -9.26 -10.50 20.49
N GLU A 184 -8.10 -10.89 21.03
CA GLU A 184 -6.81 -10.67 20.39
C GLU A 184 -6.63 -11.56 19.15
N THR A 185 -7.12 -12.81 19.22
CA THR A 185 -7.14 -13.77 18.13
C THR A 185 -8.48 -14.45 18.00
N VAL A 186 -8.82 -14.88 16.80
CA VAL A 186 -10.02 -15.66 16.48
C VAL A 186 -9.59 -16.92 15.73
N ALA A 187 -10.07 -18.08 16.14
CA ALA A 187 -9.75 -19.35 15.54
C ALA A 187 -11.00 -20.05 15.00
N LEU A 188 -10.86 -20.74 13.87
CA LEU A 188 -11.89 -21.57 13.26
C LEU A 188 -11.28 -22.86 12.73
N ARG A 189 -11.95 -23.99 12.97
CA ARG A 189 -11.62 -25.26 12.33
C ARG A 189 -12.41 -25.40 11.03
N THR A 190 -11.70 -25.48 9.92
CA THR A 190 -12.32 -25.70 8.61
C THR A 190 -12.90 -27.12 8.48
N PRO A 191 -13.80 -27.37 7.51
CA PRO A 191 -14.32 -28.73 7.25
C PRO A 191 -13.24 -29.78 6.94
N LYS A 192 -12.07 -29.35 6.45
CA LYS A 192 -10.90 -30.21 6.22
C LYS A 192 -10.07 -30.48 7.48
N GLY A 193 -10.51 -29.99 8.65
CA GLY A 193 -9.82 -30.18 9.92
C GLY A 193 -8.66 -29.19 10.18
N ILE A 194 -8.38 -28.28 9.25
CA ILE A 194 -7.31 -27.30 9.38
C ILE A 194 -7.79 -26.16 10.30
N VAL A 195 -6.99 -25.83 11.32
CA VAL A 195 -7.26 -24.69 12.20
C VAL A 195 -6.65 -23.43 11.57
N VAL A 196 -7.48 -22.42 11.39
CA VAL A 196 -7.07 -21.06 10.96
C VAL A 196 -7.22 -20.17 12.18
N GLU A 197 -6.12 -19.60 12.66
CA GLU A 197 -6.08 -18.65 13.76
C GLU A 197 -5.47 -17.34 13.26
N VAL A 198 -6.18 -16.22 13.46
CA VAL A 198 -5.77 -14.90 12.97
C VAL A 198 -6.14 -13.81 13.96
N ALA A 199 -5.38 -12.71 13.96
CA ALA A 199 -5.74 -11.51 14.69
C ALA A 199 -6.73 -10.67 13.85
N PRO A 200 -7.84 -10.19 14.43
CA PRO A 200 -8.75 -9.26 13.75
C PRO A 200 -8.03 -7.95 13.37
N LEU A 201 -8.47 -7.33 12.29
CA LEU A 201 -8.11 -5.93 11.98
C LEU A 201 -8.69 -4.99 13.05
N PHE A 202 -9.93 -5.23 13.40
CA PHE A 202 -10.62 -4.58 14.52
C PHE A 202 -11.80 -5.44 14.97
N CYS A 203 -12.18 -5.29 16.26
CA CYS A 203 -13.48 -5.68 16.80
C CYS A 203 -14.00 -4.50 17.62
N ARG A 204 -15.25 -4.06 17.34
CA ARG A 204 -15.83 -2.88 17.98
C ARG A 204 -17.34 -3.07 18.24
N THR A 205 -17.84 -2.41 19.25
CA THR A 205 -19.28 -2.31 19.50
C THR A 205 -19.89 -1.28 18.54
N VAL A 206 -21.04 -1.60 17.98
CA VAL A 206 -21.85 -0.73 17.12
C VAL A 206 -23.26 -0.58 17.72
N ALA A 207 -24.06 0.35 17.17
CA ALA A 207 -25.36 0.70 17.75
C ALA A 207 -26.29 -0.52 17.97
N GLU A 208 -26.25 -1.50 17.08
CA GLU A 208 -27.14 -2.67 17.10
C GLU A 208 -26.43 -3.99 17.47
N GLY A 209 -25.15 -3.95 17.90
CA GLY A 209 -24.43 -5.18 18.21
C GLY A 209 -22.91 -5.01 18.25
N ALA A 210 -22.19 -5.95 17.64
CA ALA A 210 -20.74 -5.90 17.50
C ALA A 210 -20.31 -6.19 16.07
N GLU A 211 -19.24 -5.55 15.65
CA GLU A 211 -18.63 -5.67 14.32
C GLU A 211 -17.18 -6.11 14.45
N CYS A 212 -16.75 -7.04 13.60
CA CYS A 212 -15.37 -7.48 13.52
C CYS A 212 -14.93 -7.60 12.05
N ALA A 213 -13.67 -7.32 11.77
CA ALA A 213 -13.08 -7.44 10.44
C ALA A 213 -11.84 -8.32 10.45
N ILE A 214 -11.73 -9.20 9.45
CA ILE A 214 -10.59 -10.07 9.20
C ILE A 214 -9.99 -9.70 7.84
N GLU A 215 -8.67 -9.57 7.80
CA GLU A 215 -7.93 -9.35 6.56
C GLU A 215 -7.87 -10.65 5.74
N LYS A 216 -8.23 -10.57 4.47
CA LYS A 216 -8.14 -11.71 3.54
C LYS A 216 -6.68 -12.00 3.21
N ASP A 217 -6.23 -13.23 3.44
CA ASP A 217 -4.93 -13.72 3.01
C ASP A 217 -5.12 -14.77 1.91
N GLY A 218 -4.66 -14.48 0.70
CA GLY A 218 -4.72 -15.39 -0.46
C GLY A 218 -3.58 -16.41 -0.49
N GLY A 219 -2.59 -16.31 0.41
CA GLY A 219 -1.38 -17.14 0.33
C GLY A 219 -0.52 -16.77 -0.89
N ASP A 220 0.02 -17.79 -1.54
CA ASP A 220 0.82 -17.64 -2.76
C ASP A 220 -0.05 -17.63 -4.03
N ASP A 221 -1.39 -17.69 -3.88
CA ASP A 221 -2.32 -17.58 -4.99
C ASP A 221 -2.54 -16.10 -5.37
N VAL A 222 -2.67 -15.83 -6.66
CA VAL A 222 -2.94 -14.49 -7.19
C VAL A 222 -4.43 -14.19 -7.00
N ASP A 223 -4.80 -13.83 -5.77
CA ASP A 223 -6.17 -13.44 -5.42
C ASP A 223 -6.26 -11.92 -5.29
N VAL A 224 -7.05 -11.30 -6.18
CA VAL A 224 -7.28 -9.84 -6.19
C VAL A 224 -7.93 -9.32 -4.91
N THR A 225 -8.49 -10.20 -4.07
CA THR A 225 -9.09 -9.86 -2.78
C THR A 225 -8.11 -9.94 -1.61
N THR A 226 -6.86 -10.35 -1.82
CA THR A 226 -5.82 -10.38 -0.78
C THR A 226 -5.61 -8.98 -0.19
N GLY A 227 -5.58 -8.90 1.14
CA GLY A 227 -5.44 -7.62 1.87
C GLY A 227 -6.76 -6.88 2.09
N LEU A 228 -7.88 -7.29 1.48
CA LEU A 228 -9.16 -6.66 1.70
C LEU A 228 -9.77 -7.08 3.05
N PRO A 229 -10.42 -6.14 3.79
CA PRO A 229 -11.15 -6.47 5.00
C PRO A 229 -12.45 -7.20 4.66
N VAL A 230 -12.70 -8.31 5.34
CA VAL A 230 -14.00 -9.01 5.35
C VAL A 230 -14.65 -8.77 6.71
N THR A 231 -15.76 -8.05 6.71
CA THR A 231 -16.43 -7.58 7.92
C THR A 231 -17.72 -8.39 8.18
N ALA A 232 -17.98 -8.68 9.44
CA ALA A 232 -19.25 -9.25 9.90
C ALA A 232 -19.78 -8.44 11.08
N THR A 233 -21.10 -8.21 11.07
CA THR A 233 -21.83 -7.58 12.19
C THR A 233 -22.75 -8.63 12.80
N VAL A 234 -22.71 -8.76 14.13
CA VAL A 234 -23.55 -9.69 14.91
C VAL A 234 -24.42 -8.89 15.85
N THR A 235 -25.73 -9.18 15.84
CA THR A 235 -26.74 -8.54 16.69
C THR A 235 -27.46 -9.58 17.53
N LEU A 236 -27.93 -9.19 18.73
CA LEU A 236 -28.79 -10.03 19.55
C LEU A 236 -30.24 -9.85 19.09
N LEU A 237 -30.89 -10.94 18.73
CA LEU A 237 -32.33 -10.93 18.43
C LEU A 237 -33.12 -11.16 19.70
N PRO A 238 -33.98 -10.22 20.14
CA PRO A 238 -34.80 -10.40 21.34
C PRO A 238 -35.82 -11.51 21.10
N GLY A 239 -35.85 -12.49 22.01
CA GLY A 239 -36.95 -13.48 22.13
C GLY A 239 -36.81 -14.77 21.32
N THR A 240 -35.71 -15.07 20.66
CA THR A 240 -35.46 -16.35 19.99
C THR A 240 -34.19 -17.02 20.51
N PRO A 241 -34.22 -18.28 20.97
CA PRO A 241 -33.00 -19.03 21.30
C PRO A 241 -32.28 -19.60 20.06
N GLU A 242 -32.66 -19.21 18.86
CA GLU A 242 -32.10 -19.72 17.61
C GLU A 242 -31.10 -18.73 16.98
N ILE A 243 -29.94 -19.25 16.55
CA ILE A 243 -29.02 -18.54 15.70
C ILE A 243 -29.58 -18.62 14.27
N ARG A 244 -29.86 -17.49 13.64
CA ARG A 244 -30.26 -17.40 12.24
C ARG A 244 -29.14 -16.81 11.38
#